data_c4b0415255a355048010c3bee49331a6
#
_entry.id   c4b0415255a355048010c3bee49331a6
#
_cell.length_a   1.000
_cell.length_b   1.000
_cell.length_c   1.000
_cell.angle_alpha   90.00
_cell.angle_beta   90.00
_cell.angle_gamma   90.00
#
_symmetry.space_group_name_H-M   'P 1'
#
loop_
_entity.id
_entity.type
_entity.pdbx_description
1 polymer ?
#
loop_
_entity_poly.entity_id
_entity_poly.type
_entity_poly.pdbx_seq_one_letter_code
_entity_poly.pdbx_strand_id
1 'polypeptide(L)'
;MAAPTAANQQPVKLLVVLSPESLEKLGKATNIYGAPVAVIVCADKTKAWKRPFDGMQTTDIDASILTDHMMLEAVEQGLGTVWICYFKPDVLKEEFKLPDSLEPINILAIGYADASVVKPAKDR
;
A
#
# COMPACT_ATOMS: atom_id res chain seq x y z
N MET A 1 7.40 6.49 -13.74
CA MET A 1 6.60 7.58 -13.16
C MET A 1 7.13 7.94 -11.78
N ALA A 2 7.25 9.21 -11.50
CA ALA A 2 7.75 9.67 -10.21
C ALA A 2 6.62 10.28 -9.40
N ALA A 3 6.22 9.59 -8.33
CA ALA A 3 5.29 10.16 -7.38
C ALA A 3 6.02 11.19 -6.52
N PRO A 4 5.43 12.37 -6.27
CA PRO A 4 6.09 13.38 -5.45
C PRO A 4 6.17 12.95 -3.98
N THR A 5 7.25 13.35 -3.31
CA THR A 5 7.39 13.18 -1.87
C THR A 5 7.88 14.48 -1.26
N ALA A 6 7.62 14.68 0.03
CA ALA A 6 8.04 15.89 0.72
C ALA A 6 9.59 16.00 0.70
N ALA A 7 10.09 17.13 0.27
CA ALA A 7 11.52 17.41 0.11
C ALA A 7 12.24 16.37 -0.76
N ASN A 8 11.48 15.64 -1.59
CA ASN A 8 11.99 14.59 -2.48
C ASN A 8 12.82 13.52 -1.74
N GLN A 9 12.47 13.24 -0.50
CA GLN A 9 13.19 12.24 0.31
C GLN A 9 12.93 10.82 -0.12
N GLN A 10 11.82 10.57 -0.82
CA GLN A 10 11.45 9.25 -1.36
C GLN A 10 11.51 8.14 -0.30
N PRO A 11 10.77 8.30 0.82
CA PRO A 11 10.88 7.38 1.95
C PRO A 11 10.08 6.08 1.80
N VAL A 12 9.42 5.88 0.67
CA VAL A 12 8.47 4.78 0.51
C VAL A 12 9.14 3.54 -0.06
N LYS A 13 8.85 2.39 0.55
CA LYS A 13 9.28 1.08 0.08
C LYS A 13 8.05 0.25 -0.24
N LEU A 14 8.12 -0.49 -1.35
CA LEU A 14 7.03 -1.36 -1.78
C LEU A 14 7.42 -2.81 -1.61
N LEU A 15 6.53 -3.58 -1.00
CA LEU A 15 6.69 -5.03 -0.89
C LEU A 15 5.61 -5.68 -1.71
N VAL A 16 6.00 -6.29 -2.83
CA VAL A 16 5.06 -6.94 -3.74
C VAL A 16 4.83 -8.37 -3.31
N VAL A 17 3.58 -8.72 -3.08
CA VAL A 17 3.17 -10.05 -2.58
C VAL A 17 2.48 -10.79 -3.71
N LEU A 18 3.11 -11.83 -4.22
CA LEU A 18 2.64 -12.59 -5.38
C LEU A 18 2.46 -14.07 -5.11
N SER A 19 3.37 -14.68 -4.36
CA SER A 19 3.36 -16.13 -4.18
C SER A 19 2.20 -16.57 -3.30
N PRO A 20 1.67 -17.77 -3.49
CA PRO A 20 0.61 -18.28 -2.62
C PRO A 20 1.01 -18.27 -1.15
N GLU A 21 2.26 -18.59 -0.85
CA GLU A 21 2.76 -18.58 0.52
C GLU A 21 2.76 -17.17 1.12
N SER A 22 3.22 -16.17 0.36
CA SER A 22 3.23 -14.78 0.81
C SER A 22 1.82 -14.24 0.96
N LEU A 23 0.92 -14.59 0.05
CA LEU A 23 -0.49 -14.17 0.15
C LEU A 23 -1.17 -14.77 1.38
N GLU A 24 -0.82 -16.00 1.73
CA GLU A 24 -1.34 -16.62 2.94
C GLU A 24 -0.85 -15.88 4.19
N LYS A 25 0.41 -15.49 4.22
CA LYS A 25 0.96 -14.68 5.32
C LYS A 25 0.23 -13.35 5.43
N LEU A 26 -0.02 -12.71 4.30
CA LEU A 26 -0.76 -11.44 4.28
C LEU A 26 -2.18 -11.62 4.80
N GLY A 27 -2.80 -12.75 4.49
CA GLY A 27 -4.15 -13.06 4.95
C GLY A 27 -4.29 -13.13 6.46
N LYS A 28 -3.20 -13.32 7.19
CA LYS A 28 -3.21 -13.30 8.65
C LYS A 28 -3.37 -11.89 9.20
N ALA A 29 -2.98 -10.88 8.43
CA ALA A 29 -3.04 -9.49 8.84
C ALA A 29 -4.31 -8.79 8.39
N THR A 30 -4.89 -9.21 7.27
CA THR A 30 -6.06 -8.56 6.70
C THR A 30 -6.75 -9.47 5.68
N ASN A 31 -7.94 -9.05 5.25
CA ASN A 31 -8.65 -9.70 4.15
C ASN A 31 -8.26 -8.98 2.85
N ILE A 32 -7.69 -9.70 1.90
CA ILE A 32 -7.30 -9.15 0.59
C ILE A 32 -8.31 -9.51 -0.50
N TYR A 33 -9.46 -10.02 -0.12
CA TYR A 33 -10.58 -10.27 -1.04
C TYR A 33 -10.23 -11.21 -2.20
N GLY A 34 -9.33 -12.18 -1.94
CA GLY A 34 -8.93 -13.14 -2.97
C GLY A 34 -8.05 -12.57 -4.07
N ALA A 35 -7.48 -11.40 -3.90
CA ALA A 35 -6.64 -10.78 -4.90
C ALA A 35 -5.39 -11.63 -5.17
N PRO A 36 -4.98 -11.77 -6.46
CA PRO A 36 -3.79 -12.54 -6.80
C PRO A 36 -2.49 -11.78 -6.54
N VAL A 37 -2.57 -10.49 -6.33
CA VAL A 37 -1.41 -9.63 -6.08
C VAL A 37 -1.78 -8.59 -5.04
N ALA A 38 -0.85 -8.30 -4.15
CA ALA A 38 -1.00 -7.20 -3.21
C ALA A 38 0.33 -6.49 -3.06
N VAL A 39 0.28 -5.19 -2.80
CA VAL A 39 1.46 -4.39 -2.54
C VAL A 39 1.33 -3.80 -1.16
N ILE A 40 2.28 -4.11 -0.28
CA ILE A 40 2.34 -3.48 1.03
C ILE A 40 3.16 -2.20 0.86
N VAL A 41 2.53 -1.07 1.08
CA VAL A 41 3.19 0.23 0.96
C VAL A 41 3.70 0.63 2.32
N CYS A 42 5.02 0.72 2.44
CA CYS A 42 5.68 1.03 3.71
C CYS A 42 6.43 2.35 3.61
N ALA A 43 6.58 3.02 4.73
CA ALA A 43 7.36 4.25 4.80
C ALA A 43 8.54 4.06 5.73
N ASP A 44 9.70 4.54 5.28
CA ASP A 44 10.92 4.52 6.07
C ASP A 44 10.97 5.80 6.92
N LYS A 45 10.73 5.66 8.20
CA LYS A 45 10.67 6.79 9.13
C LYS A 45 12.00 7.52 9.26
N THR A 46 13.11 6.87 8.91
CA THR A 46 14.43 7.51 8.98
C THR A 46 14.69 8.43 7.80
N LYS A 47 13.93 8.28 6.70
CA LYS A 47 14.13 9.07 5.47
C LYS A 47 13.04 10.10 5.23
N ALA A 48 11.87 9.94 5.84
CA ALA A 48 10.76 10.86 5.60
C ALA A 48 11.08 12.27 6.13
N TRP A 49 10.62 13.28 5.40
CA TRP A 49 10.77 14.66 5.82
C TRP A 49 10.07 14.87 7.16
N LYS A 50 10.72 15.61 8.03
CA LYS A 50 10.20 15.94 9.35
C LYS A 50 10.05 17.45 9.45
N ARG A 51 8.86 17.91 9.80
CA ARG A 51 8.58 19.33 9.94
C ARG A 51 9.36 19.89 11.14
N PRO A 52 10.15 20.96 10.94
CA PRO A 52 11.02 21.47 12.02
C PRO A 52 10.28 21.99 13.25
N PHE A 53 9.04 22.44 13.07
CA PHE A 53 8.30 23.09 14.14
C PHE A 53 7.78 22.13 15.21
N ASP A 54 7.37 20.93 14.82
CA ASP A 54 6.71 19.99 15.72
C ASP A 54 7.14 18.54 15.50
N GLY A 55 8.02 18.28 14.56
CA GLY A 55 8.49 16.94 14.30
C GLY A 55 7.53 16.05 13.51
N MET A 56 6.43 16.61 12.99
CA MET A 56 5.50 15.84 12.19
C MET A 56 6.19 15.31 10.93
N GLN A 57 6.05 14.03 10.67
CA GLN A 57 6.59 13.40 9.47
C GLN A 57 5.51 13.19 8.42
N THR A 58 5.93 13.24 7.14
CA THR A 58 5.01 13.08 6.01
C THR A 58 4.92 11.64 5.51
N THR A 59 5.20 10.66 6.38
CA THR A 59 5.19 9.25 6.00
C THR A 59 3.86 8.81 5.38
N ASP A 60 2.75 9.13 6.04
CA ASP A 60 1.43 8.74 5.56
C ASP A 60 1.07 9.46 4.27
N ILE A 61 1.44 10.73 4.18
CA ILE A 61 1.17 11.54 2.99
C ILE A 61 1.94 10.99 1.80
N ASP A 62 3.24 10.78 1.95
CA ASP A 62 4.10 10.30 0.87
C ASP A 62 3.67 8.92 0.38
N ALA A 63 3.37 8.02 1.31
CA ALA A 63 2.92 6.68 0.97
C ALA A 63 1.58 6.72 0.25
N SER A 64 0.64 7.55 0.71
CA SER A 64 -0.69 7.65 0.10
C SER A 64 -0.63 8.20 -1.32
N ILE A 65 0.25 9.16 -1.57
CA ILE A 65 0.42 9.70 -2.92
C ILE A 65 0.89 8.59 -3.87
N LEU A 66 1.87 7.79 -3.46
CA LEU A 66 2.35 6.70 -4.28
C LEU A 66 1.27 5.64 -4.51
N THR A 67 0.50 5.31 -3.47
CA THR A 67 -0.59 4.36 -3.59
C THR A 67 -1.62 4.84 -4.60
N ASP A 68 -1.98 6.13 -4.56
CA ASP A 68 -2.93 6.71 -5.49
C ASP A 68 -2.42 6.61 -6.93
N HIS A 69 -1.16 6.91 -7.15
CA HIS A 69 -0.55 6.76 -8.49
C HIS A 69 -0.63 5.32 -8.98
N MET A 70 -0.37 4.34 -8.11
CA MET A 70 -0.47 2.94 -8.48
C MET A 70 -1.90 2.54 -8.81
N MET A 71 -2.88 3.04 -8.04
CA MET A 71 -4.29 2.77 -8.31
C MET A 71 -4.71 3.29 -9.69
N LEU A 72 -4.31 4.52 -10.01
CA LEU A 72 -4.64 5.11 -11.30
C LEU A 72 -4.02 4.33 -12.44
N GLU A 73 -2.78 3.91 -12.29
CA GLU A 73 -2.11 3.10 -13.30
C GLU A 73 -2.79 1.74 -13.48
N ALA A 74 -3.18 1.11 -12.37
CA ALA A 74 -3.88 -0.17 -12.43
C ALA A 74 -5.21 -0.04 -13.15
N VAL A 75 -5.98 1.02 -12.88
CA VAL A 75 -7.24 1.26 -13.57
C VAL A 75 -7.01 1.44 -15.06
N GLU A 76 -5.97 2.15 -15.44
CA GLU A 76 -5.62 2.36 -16.85
C GLU A 76 -5.29 1.04 -17.54
N GLN A 77 -4.72 0.10 -16.81
CA GLN A 77 -4.42 -1.25 -17.31
C GLN A 77 -5.63 -2.19 -17.27
N GLY A 78 -6.79 -1.70 -16.84
CA GLY A 78 -7.99 -2.51 -16.76
C GLY A 78 -8.10 -3.38 -15.53
N LEU A 79 -7.34 -3.09 -14.49
CA LEU A 79 -7.31 -3.89 -13.27
C LEU A 79 -8.21 -3.28 -12.19
N GLY A 80 -8.72 -4.12 -11.31
CA GLY A 80 -9.46 -3.69 -10.13
C GLY A 80 -8.52 -3.58 -8.94
N THR A 81 -8.79 -2.63 -8.05
CA THR A 81 -7.96 -2.41 -6.86
C THR A 81 -8.81 -2.18 -5.63
N VAL A 82 -8.25 -2.52 -4.47
CA VAL A 82 -8.82 -2.17 -3.18
C VAL A 82 -7.71 -1.59 -2.31
N TRP A 83 -7.93 -0.38 -1.82
CA TRP A 83 -7.01 0.29 -0.89
C TRP A 83 -7.40 -0.13 0.52
N ILE A 84 -6.50 -0.79 1.23
CA ILE A 84 -6.77 -1.37 2.53
C ILE A 84 -5.95 -0.66 3.59
N CYS A 85 -6.64 -0.08 4.58
CA CYS A 85 -6.00 0.45 5.78
C CYS A 85 -6.33 -0.41 7.00
N TYR A 86 -7.30 -1.29 6.89
CA TYR A 86 -7.73 -2.16 7.99
C TYR A 86 -6.89 -3.43 8.00
N PHE A 87 -5.77 -3.38 8.68
CA PHE A 87 -4.86 -4.51 8.81
C PHE A 87 -4.14 -4.46 10.15
N LYS A 88 -3.50 -5.55 10.50
CA LYS A 88 -2.73 -5.67 11.74
C LYS A 88 -1.25 -5.42 11.45
N PRO A 89 -0.73 -4.21 11.75
CA PRO A 89 0.66 -3.88 11.42
C PRO A 89 1.67 -4.81 12.06
N ASP A 90 1.44 -5.21 13.30
CA ASP A 90 2.37 -6.08 14.02
C ASP A 90 2.49 -7.44 13.36
N VAL A 91 1.39 -7.96 12.82
CA VAL A 91 1.39 -9.22 12.08
C VAL A 91 2.22 -9.09 10.80
N LEU A 92 2.06 -7.99 10.08
CA LEU A 92 2.85 -7.73 8.88
C LEU A 92 4.34 -7.68 9.20
N LYS A 93 4.70 -6.96 10.26
CA LYS A 93 6.11 -6.83 10.65
C LYS A 93 6.72 -8.17 10.99
N GLU A 94 5.98 -9.02 11.67
CA GLU A 94 6.45 -10.34 12.06
C GLU A 94 6.53 -11.29 10.88
N GLU A 95 5.47 -11.40 10.07
CA GLU A 95 5.39 -12.36 8.98
C GLU A 95 6.38 -12.03 7.85
N PHE A 96 6.59 -10.75 7.57
CA PHE A 96 7.48 -10.31 6.50
C PHE A 96 8.83 -9.80 7.02
N LYS A 97 9.07 -9.89 8.32
CA LYS A 97 10.34 -9.53 8.96
C LYS A 97 10.77 -8.10 8.61
N LEU A 98 9.83 -7.17 8.77
CA LEU A 98 10.10 -5.76 8.47
C LEU A 98 10.95 -5.15 9.58
N PRO A 99 11.95 -4.31 9.23
CA PRO A 99 12.72 -3.60 10.25
C PRO A 99 11.87 -2.54 10.94
N ASP A 100 12.25 -2.14 12.15
CA ASP A 100 11.49 -1.17 12.93
C ASP A 100 11.35 0.18 12.26
N SER A 101 12.32 0.55 11.42
CA SER A 101 12.29 1.82 10.69
C SER A 101 11.24 1.84 9.58
N LEU A 102 10.75 0.66 9.18
CA LEU A 102 9.83 0.54 8.06
C LEU A 102 8.42 0.28 8.57
N GLU A 103 7.55 1.27 8.41
CA GLU A 103 6.17 1.20 8.90
C GLU A 103 5.21 0.92 7.75
N PRO A 104 4.41 -0.17 7.82
CA PRO A 104 3.38 -0.39 6.80
C PRO A 104 2.28 0.67 6.94
N ILE A 105 1.96 1.32 5.85
CA ILE A 105 0.98 2.42 5.83
C ILE A 105 -0.35 1.95 5.26
N ASN A 106 -0.32 1.24 4.14
CA ASN A 106 -1.52 0.69 3.54
C ASN A 106 -1.15 -0.51 2.66
N ILE A 107 -2.18 -1.21 2.20
CA ILE A 107 -2.04 -2.35 1.30
C ILE A 107 -2.92 -2.08 0.11
N LEU A 108 -2.39 -2.26 -1.09
CA LEU A 108 -3.16 -2.17 -2.33
C LEU A 108 -3.32 -3.57 -2.89
N ALA A 109 -4.54 -4.10 -2.84
CA ALA A 109 -4.88 -5.37 -3.44
C ALA A 109 -5.22 -5.14 -4.91
N ILE A 110 -4.68 -5.94 -5.81
CA ILE A 110 -4.83 -5.76 -7.25
C ILE A 110 -5.29 -7.08 -7.87
N GLY A 111 -6.29 -7.00 -8.72
CA GLY A 111 -6.80 -8.17 -9.42
C GLY A 111 -7.48 -7.77 -10.71
N TYR A 112 -8.01 -8.76 -11.40
CA TYR A 112 -8.78 -8.49 -12.61
C TYR A 112 -10.20 -8.10 -12.23
N ALA A 113 -10.70 -7.03 -12.84
CA ALA A 113 -12.07 -6.63 -12.63
C ALA A 113 -13.02 -7.71 -13.18
N ASP A 114 -14.03 -8.07 -12.38
CA ASP A 114 -15.03 -9.03 -12.82
C ASP A 114 -16.05 -8.31 -13.71
N ALA A 115 -16.01 -8.59 -15.00
CA ALA A 115 -16.88 -7.94 -15.97
C ALA A 115 -18.36 -8.23 -15.73
N SER A 116 -18.68 -9.29 -14.97
CA SER A 116 -20.07 -9.62 -14.65
C SER A 116 -20.62 -8.78 -13.50
N VAL A 117 -19.74 -8.06 -12.78
CA VAL A 117 -20.14 -7.21 -11.66
C VAL A 117 -20.00 -5.76 -12.07
N VAL A 118 -21.14 -5.12 -12.31
CA VAL A 118 -21.18 -3.71 -12.68
C VAL A 118 -21.63 -2.91 -11.48
N LYS A 119 -20.80 -1.98 -11.03
CA LYS A 119 -21.14 -1.12 -9.91
C LYS A 119 -21.37 0.32 -10.39
N PRO A 120 -22.45 0.96 -9.98
CA PRO A 120 -22.64 2.37 -10.27
C PRO A 120 -21.53 3.22 -9.68
N ALA A 121 -21.17 4.29 -10.37
CA ALA A 121 -20.08 5.16 -9.91
C ALA A 121 -20.36 5.74 -8.52
N LYS A 122 -21.60 5.94 -8.18
CA LYS A 122 -21.98 6.50 -6.87
C LYS A 122 -21.65 5.57 -5.69
N ASP A 123 -21.37 4.32 -5.95
CA ASP A 123 -21.05 3.35 -4.91
C ASP A 123 -19.60 3.45 -4.43
N ARG A 124 -18.88 4.42 -4.93
CA ARG A 124 -17.47 4.60 -4.63
C ARG A 124 -17.26 5.42 -3.39
#